data_ce782045d148054c25a56a7a96dc2275
#
_entry.id   ce782045d148054c25a56a7a96dc2275
#
_cell.length_a   1.000
_cell.length_b   1.000
_cell.length_c   1.000
_cell.angle_alpha   90.00
_cell.angle_beta   90.00
_cell.angle_gamma   90.00
#
_symmetry.space_group_name_H-M   'P 1'
#
loop_
_entity.id
_entity.type
_entity.pdbx_description
1 polymer ?
#
loop_
_entity_poly.entity_id
_entity_poly.type
_entity_poly.pdbx_seq_one_letter_code
_entity_poly.pdbx_strand_id
1 'polypeptide(L)'
;IIKLENISVLQKNKLVLANVNLNVDSGSFIYLIGKTGSGKSSLLQVLYADLDVEDGLANICGYDLKTIKRSEVPYLRRKLGIIFQDFQLLDDRTVGENLEFVLRATGTKDKTEIESRILEVLDDVELISKLNAMPHQLSGGEQQRIAIARSMLNDPEIVLADEPTGNLDPETSNDIMRLLLDISKAGKTVIMATHNYNLINK
;
A
#
# COMPACT_ATOMS: atom_id res chain seq x y z
N ILE A 1 -16.08 -0.03 2.70
CA ILE A 1 -14.95 0.83 3.06
C ILE A 1 -14.48 1.71 1.89
N ILE A 2 -14.66 1.24 0.66
CA ILE A 2 -14.45 2.03 -0.56
C ILE A 2 -15.72 2.01 -1.39
N LYS A 3 -16.11 3.17 -1.89
CA LYS A 3 -17.24 3.34 -2.80
C LYS A 3 -16.87 4.33 -3.88
N LEU A 4 -16.71 3.83 -5.11
CA LEU A 4 -16.52 4.63 -6.32
C LEU A 4 -17.69 4.38 -7.27
N GLU A 5 -18.35 5.45 -7.74
CA GLU A 5 -19.46 5.36 -8.68
C GLU A 5 -19.21 6.33 -9.84
N ASN A 6 -19.08 5.79 -11.05
CA ASN A 6 -18.89 6.52 -12.30
C ASN A 6 -17.77 7.57 -12.25
N ILE A 7 -16.65 7.25 -11.58
CA ILE A 7 -15.55 8.19 -11.48
C ILE A 7 -14.76 8.27 -12.79
N SER A 8 -14.31 9.47 -13.10
CA SER A 8 -13.37 9.76 -14.20
C SER A 8 -12.17 10.51 -13.65
N VAL A 9 -10.99 10.21 -14.19
CA VAL A 9 -9.72 10.76 -13.74
C VAL A 9 -8.93 11.30 -14.91
N LEU A 10 -8.51 12.54 -14.82
CA LEU A 10 -7.59 13.18 -15.74
C LEU A 10 -6.18 13.23 -15.15
N GLN A 11 -5.18 12.93 -15.97
CA GLN A 11 -3.78 13.13 -15.62
C GLN A 11 -3.12 13.91 -16.75
N LYS A 12 -2.56 15.09 -16.45
CA LYS A 12 -1.97 16.01 -17.44
C LYS A 12 -2.93 16.28 -18.62
N ASN A 13 -4.20 16.57 -18.32
CA ASN A 13 -5.29 16.81 -19.30
C ASN A 13 -5.61 15.60 -20.22
N LYS A 14 -5.16 14.41 -19.86
CA LYS A 14 -5.49 13.17 -20.57
C LYS A 14 -6.38 12.31 -19.69
N LEU A 15 -7.50 11.84 -20.25
CA LEU A 15 -8.39 10.89 -19.56
C LEU A 15 -7.67 9.56 -19.38
N VAL A 16 -7.45 9.16 -18.14
CA VAL A 16 -6.76 7.91 -17.77
C VAL A 16 -7.74 6.84 -17.29
N LEU A 17 -8.80 7.26 -16.62
CA LEU A 17 -9.87 6.40 -16.14
C LEU A 17 -11.21 7.03 -16.49
N ALA A 18 -12.16 6.21 -16.94
CA ALA A 18 -13.52 6.65 -17.28
C ALA A 18 -14.55 5.66 -16.76
N ASN A 19 -15.60 6.18 -16.14
CA ASN A 19 -16.76 5.42 -15.65
C ASN A 19 -16.38 4.25 -14.74
N VAL A 20 -15.39 4.43 -13.86
CA VAL A 20 -14.96 3.38 -12.92
C VAL A 20 -15.97 3.26 -11.79
N ASN A 21 -16.39 2.03 -11.56
CA ASN A 21 -17.24 1.64 -10.44
C ASN A 21 -16.52 0.58 -9.61
N LEU A 22 -16.39 0.81 -8.31
CA LEU A 22 -15.74 -0.12 -7.38
C LEU A 22 -16.40 0.01 -6.01
N ASN A 23 -16.91 -1.10 -5.50
CA ASN A 23 -17.40 -1.19 -4.12
C ASN A 23 -16.61 -2.27 -3.40
N VAL A 24 -16.02 -1.92 -2.26
CA VAL A 24 -15.18 -2.83 -1.48
C VAL A 24 -15.63 -2.83 -0.03
N ASP A 25 -15.95 -4.00 0.49
CA ASP A 25 -16.26 -4.22 1.89
C ASP A 25 -14.98 -4.37 2.73
N SER A 26 -15.07 -4.03 4.01
CA SER A 26 -13.94 -4.21 4.94
C SER A 26 -13.52 -5.67 5.05
N GLY A 27 -12.21 -5.92 5.13
CA GLY A 27 -11.64 -7.27 5.24
C GLY A 27 -11.58 -8.06 3.93
N SER A 28 -11.92 -7.43 2.79
CA SER A 28 -11.85 -8.09 1.48
C SER A 28 -10.44 -8.08 0.90
N PHE A 29 -10.11 -9.12 0.13
CA PHE A 29 -8.93 -9.14 -0.75
C PHE A 29 -9.36 -8.96 -2.21
N ILE A 30 -8.96 -7.86 -2.83
CA ILE A 30 -9.37 -7.48 -4.19
C ILE A 30 -8.16 -7.47 -5.12
N TYR A 31 -8.30 -8.13 -6.27
CA TYR A 31 -7.34 -8.03 -7.38
C TYR A 31 -7.81 -7.00 -8.41
N LEU A 32 -6.99 -6.00 -8.68
CA LEU A 32 -7.13 -5.11 -9.84
C LEU A 32 -6.29 -5.67 -10.98
N ILE A 33 -6.95 -6.24 -11.97
CA ILE A 33 -6.27 -6.96 -13.05
C ILE A 33 -6.39 -6.19 -14.35
N GLY A 34 -5.32 -6.16 -15.09
CA GLY A 34 -5.30 -5.52 -16.40
C GLY A 34 -3.89 -5.45 -16.96
N LYS A 35 -3.79 -5.21 -18.27
CA LYS A 35 -2.51 -5.00 -18.95
C LYS A 35 -1.77 -3.80 -18.36
N THR A 36 -0.44 -3.76 -18.53
CA THR A 36 0.36 -2.56 -18.23
C THR A 36 -0.22 -1.37 -18.97
N GLY A 37 -0.35 -0.22 -18.28
CA GLY A 37 -0.95 0.99 -18.83
C GLY A 37 -2.49 1.03 -18.83
N SER A 38 -3.18 0.05 -18.25
CA SER A 38 -4.67 0.05 -18.15
C SER A 38 -5.25 0.98 -17.07
N GLY A 39 -4.41 1.73 -16.33
CA GLY A 39 -4.86 2.67 -15.30
C GLY A 39 -4.94 2.09 -13.89
N LYS A 40 -4.44 0.88 -13.61
CA LYS A 40 -4.44 0.28 -12.27
C LYS A 40 -3.72 1.14 -11.23
N SER A 41 -2.48 1.55 -11.53
CA SER A 41 -1.71 2.44 -10.65
C SER A 41 -2.39 3.80 -10.49
N SER A 42 -3.02 4.33 -11.55
CA SER A 42 -3.79 5.58 -11.45
C SER A 42 -5.01 5.43 -10.54
N LEU A 43 -5.68 4.27 -10.55
CA LEU A 43 -6.76 4.00 -9.62
C LEU A 43 -6.27 3.94 -8.17
N LEU A 44 -5.13 3.27 -7.93
CA LEU A 44 -4.52 3.29 -6.58
C LEU A 44 -4.15 4.72 -6.16
N GLN A 45 -3.59 5.55 -7.07
CA GLN A 45 -3.27 6.96 -6.82
C GLN A 45 -4.49 7.78 -6.43
N VAL A 46 -5.65 7.52 -7.04
CA VAL A 46 -6.93 8.11 -6.62
C VAL A 46 -7.26 7.71 -5.17
N LEU A 47 -7.13 6.41 -4.84
CA LEU A 47 -7.50 5.91 -3.52
C LEU A 47 -6.67 6.53 -2.38
N TYR A 48 -5.41 6.91 -2.63
CA TYR A 48 -4.61 7.62 -1.62
C TYR A 48 -4.53 9.15 -1.85
N ALA A 49 -5.47 9.70 -2.63
CA ALA A 49 -5.61 11.13 -2.90
C ALA A 49 -4.33 11.78 -3.46
N ASP A 50 -3.72 11.15 -4.47
CA ASP A 50 -2.60 11.68 -5.25
C ASP A 50 -3.07 12.19 -6.62
N LEU A 51 -4.15 11.60 -7.14
CA LEU A 51 -4.87 12.07 -8.31
C LEU A 51 -6.28 12.51 -7.92
N ASP A 52 -6.70 13.65 -8.46
CA ASP A 52 -8.02 14.21 -8.24
C ASP A 52 -9.09 13.45 -9.05
N VAL A 53 -10.31 13.43 -8.52
CA VAL A 53 -11.49 12.85 -9.16
C VAL A 53 -12.31 13.98 -9.78
N GLU A 54 -12.51 13.93 -11.09
CA GLU A 54 -13.28 14.95 -11.82
C GLU A 54 -14.80 14.76 -11.63
N ASP A 55 -15.29 13.54 -11.86
CA ASP A 55 -16.70 13.21 -11.86
C ASP A 55 -17.03 12.01 -10.98
N GLY A 56 -18.31 11.81 -10.70
CA GLY A 56 -18.84 10.67 -9.96
C GLY A 56 -18.76 10.85 -8.45
N LEU A 57 -18.92 9.74 -7.73
CA LEU A 57 -18.81 9.66 -6.27
C LEU A 57 -17.56 8.85 -5.91
N ALA A 58 -16.73 9.38 -5.04
CA ALA A 58 -15.52 8.70 -4.59
C ALA A 58 -15.36 8.84 -3.07
N ASN A 59 -15.65 7.77 -2.34
CA ASN A 59 -15.51 7.72 -0.89
C ASN A 59 -14.56 6.58 -0.49
N ILE A 60 -13.64 6.87 0.44
CA ILE A 60 -12.73 5.89 1.03
C ILE A 60 -12.54 6.18 2.52
N CYS A 61 -12.72 5.18 3.37
CA CYS A 61 -12.60 5.31 4.84
C CYS A 61 -13.38 6.50 5.41
N GLY A 62 -14.53 6.85 4.79
CA GLY A 62 -15.38 7.98 5.19
C GLY A 62 -14.98 9.34 4.62
N TYR A 63 -13.89 9.43 3.85
CA TYR A 63 -13.49 10.66 3.16
C TYR A 63 -14.06 10.71 1.75
N ASP A 64 -14.67 11.84 1.38
CA ASP A 64 -15.05 12.14 0.01
C ASP A 64 -13.85 12.73 -0.73
N LEU A 65 -13.31 11.98 -1.70
CA LEU A 65 -12.10 12.36 -2.43
C LEU A 65 -12.28 13.59 -3.34
N LYS A 66 -13.53 13.97 -3.66
CA LYS A 66 -13.80 15.18 -4.46
C LYS A 66 -13.70 16.46 -3.63
N THR A 67 -14.01 16.36 -2.36
CA THR A 67 -14.10 17.52 -1.45
C THR A 67 -13.04 17.53 -0.36
N ILE A 68 -12.23 16.47 -0.26
CA ILE A 68 -11.16 16.34 0.73
C ILE A 68 -10.19 17.52 0.64
N LYS A 69 -9.92 18.15 1.77
CA LYS A 69 -8.94 19.25 1.85
C LYS A 69 -7.52 18.70 1.93
N ARG A 70 -6.56 19.43 1.41
CA ARG A 70 -5.13 19.06 1.50
C ARG A 70 -4.66 18.79 2.93
N SER A 71 -5.23 19.49 3.91
CA SER A 71 -4.94 19.26 5.35
C SER A 71 -5.50 17.94 5.88
N GLU A 72 -6.47 17.33 5.22
CA GLU A 72 -7.10 16.06 5.61
C GLU A 72 -6.43 14.85 4.95
N VAL A 73 -5.78 15.02 3.80
CA VAL A 73 -5.08 13.95 3.07
C VAL A 73 -4.08 13.16 3.95
N PRO A 74 -3.27 13.79 4.82
CA PRO A 74 -2.39 13.03 5.72
C PRO A 74 -3.14 12.11 6.68
N TYR A 75 -4.33 12.49 7.12
CA TYR A 75 -5.17 11.66 8.00
C TYR A 75 -5.78 10.47 7.25
N LEU A 76 -6.24 10.69 6.01
CA LEU A 76 -6.64 9.58 5.13
C LEU A 76 -5.46 8.62 4.91
N ARG A 77 -4.29 9.14 4.52
CA ARG A 77 -3.11 8.31 4.21
C ARG A 77 -2.61 7.49 5.41
N ARG A 78 -2.85 7.92 6.65
CA ARG A 78 -2.56 7.10 7.85
C ARG A 78 -3.45 5.86 7.96
N LYS A 79 -4.65 5.88 7.36
CA LYS A 79 -5.55 4.72 7.29
C LYS A 79 -5.20 3.77 6.15
N LEU A 80 -4.20 4.13 5.34
CA LEU A 80 -3.78 3.37 4.16
C LEU A 80 -2.33 2.92 4.32
N GLY A 81 -2.08 1.65 4.09
CA GLY A 81 -0.73 1.11 3.86
C GLY A 81 -0.46 1.08 2.36
N ILE A 82 0.64 1.64 1.90
CA ILE A 82 0.98 1.67 0.47
C ILE A 82 2.25 0.87 0.24
N ILE A 83 2.16 -0.10 -0.68
CA ILE A 83 3.26 -0.97 -1.10
C ILE A 83 3.52 -0.70 -2.58
N PHE A 84 4.73 -0.24 -2.90
CA PHE A 84 5.16 0.07 -4.27
C PHE A 84 5.95 -1.10 -4.89
N GLN A 85 5.98 -1.16 -6.21
CA GLN A 85 6.72 -2.17 -6.96
C GLN A 85 8.24 -2.08 -6.76
N ASP A 86 8.78 -0.88 -6.59
CA ASP A 86 10.22 -0.57 -6.46
C ASP A 86 10.68 -0.38 -5.02
N PHE A 87 9.94 -0.94 -4.06
CA PHE A 87 10.17 -0.91 -2.60
C PHE A 87 10.19 0.50 -1.98
N GLN A 88 10.80 1.49 -2.62
CA GLN A 88 10.94 2.88 -2.17
C GLN A 88 11.50 3.00 -0.73
N LEU A 89 12.52 2.21 -0.42
CA LEU A 89 13.28 2.36 0.81
C LEU A 89 14.29 3.50 0.66
N LEU A 90 14.56 4.20 1.76
CA LEU A 90 15.60 5.23 1.82
C LEU A 90 16.96 4.57 1.91
N ASP A 91 17.79 4.74 0.87
CA ASP A 91 19.07 4.03 0.73
C ASP A 91 20.17 4.49 1.70
N ASP A 92 20.00 5.69 2.27
CA ASP A 92 20.92 6.33 3.23
C ASP A 92 20.63 5.96 4.69
N ARG A 93 19.68 5.05 4.93
CA ARG A 93 19.17 4.69 6.25
C ARG A 93 19.04 3.19 6.42
N THR A 94 19.25 2.72 7.65
CA THR A 94 18.95 1.33 8.03
C THR A 94 17.47 1.01 7.93
N VAL A 95 17.12 -0.28 7.99
CA VAL A 95 15.73 -0.74 8.08
C VAL A 95 15.00 -0.07 9.24
N GLY A 96 15.58 -0.09 10.43
CA GLY A 96 14.99 0.55 11.61
C GLY A 96 14.74 2.04 11.40
N GLU A 97 15.71 2.78 10.85
CA GLU A 97 15.57 4.21 10.56
C GLU A 97 14.54 4.51 9.47
N ASN A 98 14.39 3.64 8.47
CA ASN A 98 13.32 3.72 7.48
C ASN A 98 11.93 3.65 8.13
N LEU A 99 11.74 2.72 9.06
CA LEU A 99 10.49 2.52 9.78
C LEU A 99 10.23 3.65 10.80
N GLU A 100 11.25 4.05 11.56
CA GLU A 100 11.18 5.16 12.50
C GLU A 100 10.79 6.47 11.81
N PHE A 101 11.35 6.73 10.62
CA PHE A 101 11.03 7.92 9.84
C PHE A 101 9.52 8.06 9.58
N VAL A 102 8.85 6.97 9.22
CA VAL A 102 7.40 6.97 8.97
C VAL A 102 6.62 7.26 10.25
N LEU A 103 6.92 6.59 11.37
CA LEU A 103 6.23 6.81 12.63
C LEU A 103 6.39 8.26 13.12
N ARG A 104 7.59 8.83 13.03
CA ARG A 104 7.81 10.23 13.39
C ARG A 104 7.06 11.20 12.46
N ALA A 105 7.09 10.94 11.15
CA ALA A 105 6.37 11.75 10.16
C ALA A 105 4.84 11.70 10.36
N THR A 106 4.32 10.60 10.88
CA THR A 106 2.89 10.44 11.18
C THR A 106 2.49 10.88 12.58
N GLY A 107 3.45 11.36 13.41
CA GLY A 107 3.19 12.07 14.65
C GLY A 107 3.52 11.30 15.93
N THR A 108 4.03 10.05 15.86
CA THR A 108 4.49 9.31 17.04
C THR A 108 5.78 9.93 17.56
N LYS A 109 5.80 10.31 18.83
CA LYS A 109 6.94 11.01 19.48
C LYS A 109 7.65 10.16 20.52
N ASP A 110 6.91 9.28 21.18
CA ASP A 110 7.44 8.42 22.22
C ASP A 110 8.41 7.39 21.65
N LYS A 111 9.62 7.36 22.18
CA LYS A 111 10.70 6.51 21.69
C LYS A 111 10.40 5.02 21.94
N THR A 112 9.83 4.70 23.09
CA THR A 112 9.52 3.32 23.47
C THR A 112 8.39 2.76 22.60
N GLU A 113 7.37 3.59 22.32
CA GLU A 113 6.29 3.24 21.39
C GLU A 113 6.83 2.97 19.98
N ILE A 114 7.72 3.84 19.48
CA ILE A 114 8.38 3.68 18.17
C ILE A 114 9.16 2.38 18.11
N GLU A 115 10.05 2.12 19.08
CA GLU A 115 10.87 0.91 19.13
C GLU A 115 10.00 -0.34 19.19
N SER A 116 8.98 -0.36 20.03
CA SER A 116 8.05 -1.49 20.16
C SER A 116 7.31 -1.77 18.86
N ARG A 117 6.80 -0.71 18.20
CA ARG A 117 6.06 -0.88 16.94
C ARG A 117 6.95 -1.34 15.79
N ILE A 118 8.18 -0.85 15.72
CA ILE A 118 9.15 -1.32 14.73
C ILE A 118 9.44 -2.81 14.90
N LEU A 119 9.68 -3.27 16.13
CA LEU A 119 9.96 -4.68 16.40
C LEU A 119 8.74 -5.56 16.07
N GLU A 120 7.53 -5.11 16.40
CA GLU A 120 6.29 -5.81 16.07
C GLU A 120 6.13 -6.03 14.57
N VAL A 121 6.21 -4.97 13.75
CA VAL A 121 6.04 -5.12 12.30
C VAL A 121 7.19 -5.88 11.63
N LEU A 122 8.40 -5.86 12.21
CA LEU A 122 9.52 -6.68 11.73
C LEU A 122 9.35 -8.15 12.11
N ASP A 123 8.74 -8.45 13.25
CA ASP A 123 8.38 -9.82 13.64
C ASP A 123 7.32 -10.39 12.69
N ASP A 124 6.29 -9.62 12.39
CA ASP A 124 5.23 -10.01 11.44
C ASP A 124 5.76 -10.41 10.06
N VAL A 125 6.89 -9.86 9.64
CA VAL A 125 7.55 -10.20 8.36
C VAL A 125 8.81 -11.08 8.52
N GLU A 126 9.09 -11.56 9.73
CA GLU A 126 10.24 -12.44 10.07
C GLU A 126 11.62 -11.81 9.78
N LEU A 127 11.77 -10.49 9.98
CA LEU A 127 13.00 -9.74 9.67
C LEU A 127 13.55 -8.90 10.83
N ILE A 128 13.29 -9.26 12.09
CA ILE A 128 13.86 -8.56 13.27
C ILE A 128 15.39 -8.50 13.16
N SER A 129 16.04 -9.57 12.71
CA SER A 129 17.50 -9.65 12.56
C SER A 129 18.08 -8.63 11.58
N LYS A 130 17.25 -8.02 10.75
CA LYS A 130 17.63 -7.04 9.72
C LYS A 130 17.44 -5.58 10.17
N LEU A 131 17.07 -5.33 11.43
CA LEU A 131 16.82 -3.99 11.97
C LEU A 131 17.92 -2.98 11.63
N ASN A 132 19.20 -3.40 11.73
CA ASN A 132 20.36 -2.54 11.50
C ASN A 132 20.95 -2.68 10.08
N ALA A 133 20.34 -3.48 9.19
CA ALA A 133 20.81 -3.65 7.82
C ALA A 133 20.44 -2.40 6.96
N MET A 134 21.32 -2.13 5.99
CA MET A 134 21.02 -1.13 4.94
C MET A 134 20.23 -1.78 3.82
N PRO A 135 19.39 -1.03 3.05
CA PRO A 135 18.61 -1.59 1.95
C PRO A 135 19.44 -2.39 0.94
N HIS A 136 20.62 -1.92 0.57
CA HIS A 136 21.51 -2.61 -0.37
C HIS A 136 22.08 -3.95 0.15
N GLN A 137 21.94 -4.25 1.44
CA GLN A 137 22.34 -5.51 2.05
C GLN A 137 21.21 -6.56 2.06
N LEU A 138 20.03 -6.18 1.57
CA LEU A 138 18.84 -7.02 1.54
C LEU A 138 18.59 -7.58 0.15
N SER A 139 18.10 -8.82 0.08
CA SER A 139 17.53 -9.38 -1.16
C SER A 139 16.26 -8.61 -1.57
N GLY A 140 15.83 -8.75 -2.82
CA GLY A 140 14.59 -8.13 -3.29
C GLY A 140 13.37 -8.56 -2.48
N GLY A 141 13.28 -9.84 -2.10
CA GLY A 141 12.21 -10.36 -1.24
C GLY A 141 12.24 -9.77 0.17
N GLU A 142 13.43 -9.62 0.76
CA GLU A 142 13.59 -8.95 2.06
C GLU A 142 13.20 -7.47 1.97
N GLN A 143 13.62 -6.76 0.93
CA GLN A 143 13.22 -5.36 0.71
C GLN A 143 11.70 -5.22 0.59
N GLN A 144 11.04 -6.13 -0.13
CA GLN A 144 9.58 -6.14 -0.24
C GLN A 144 8.89 -6.43 1.09
N ARG A 145 9.41 -7.38 1.88
CA ARG A 145 8.89 -7.63 3.24
C ARG A 145 9.03 -6.39 4.14
N ILE A 146 10.14 -5.65 4.06
CA ILE A 146 10.32 -4.39 4.78
C ILE A 146 9.33 -3.31 4.27
N ALA A 147 9.08 -3.23 2.96
CA ALA A 147 8.08 -2.31 2.41
C ALA A 147 6.67 -2.65 2.92
N ILE A 148 6.35 -3.94 3.07
CA ILE A 148 5.09 -4.40 3.70
C ILE A 148 5.06 -4.02 5.18
N ALA A 149 6.10 -4.32 5.95
CA ALA A 149 6.20 -3.92 7.37
C ALA A 149 6.00 -2.40 7.54
N ARG A 150 6.65 -1.60 6.69
CA ARG A 150 6.49 -0.14 6.66
C ARG A 150 5.03 0.27 6.42
N SER A 151 4.34 -0.40 5.51
CA SER A 151 2.94 -0.10 5.21
C SER A 151 2.00 -0.37 6.40
N MET A 152 2.39 -1.27 7.30
CA MET A 152 1.59 -1.68 8.47
C MET A 152 1.84 -0.85 9.73
N LEU A 153 2.81 0.07 9.74
CA LEU A 153 3.23 0.83 10.93
C LEU A 153 2.09 1.60 11.62
N ASN A 154 1.21 2.22 10.86
CA ASN A 154 0.08 3.00 11.36
C ASN A 154 -1.20 2.18 11.55
N ASP A 155 -1.11 0.86 11.58
CA ASP A 155 -2.26 -0.05 11.68
C ASP A 155 -3.39 0.29 10.68
N PRO A 156 -3.11 0.29 9.35
CA PRO A 156 -4.03 0.77 8.34
C PRO A 156 -5.30 -0.07 8.27
N GLU A 157 -6.40 0.56 7.79
CA GLU A 157 -7.64 -0.14 7.47
C GLU A 157 -7.57 -0.82 6.09
N ILE A 158 -6.79 -0.25 5.18
CA ILE A 158 -6.64 -0.72 3.79
C ILE A 158 -5.16 -0.77 3.43
N VAL A 159 -4.75 -1.85 2.76
CA VAL A 159 -3.42 -1.98 2.14
C VAL A 159 -3.60 -1.92 0.62
N LEU A 160 -2.91 -0.97 -0.01
CA LEU A 160 -2.86 -0.76 -1.46
C LEU A 160 -1.51 -1.25 -1.97
N ALA A 161 -1.48 -2.29 -2.78
CA ALA A 161 -0.27 -2.88 -3.32
C ALA A 161 -0.22 -2.74 -4.85
N ASP A 162 0.77 -2.03 -5.36
CA ASP A 162 0.99 -1.85 -6.80
C ASP A 162 2.09 -2.80 -7.28
N GLU A 163 1.72 -3.85 -8.02
CA GLU A 163 2.61 -4.89 -8.57
C GLU A 163 3.63 -5.43 -7.52
N PRO A 164 3.20 -5.84 -6.32
CA PRO A 164 4.12 -6.12 -5.20
C PRO A 164 5.05 -7.31 -5.44
N THR A 165 4.83 -8.08 -6.48
CA THR A 165 5.63 -9.26 -6.87
C THR A 165 6.34 -9.09 -8.21
N GLY A 166 6.20 -7.93 -8.87
CA GLY A 166 6.63 -7.71 -10.25
C GLY A 166 8.14 -7.87 -10.49
N ASN A 167 8.96 -7.65 -9.46
CA ASN A 167 10.43 -7.71 -9.54
C ASN A 167 11.03 -8.92 -8.81
N LEU A 168 10.21 -9.91 -8.46
CA LEU A 168 10.60 -11.06 -7.64
C LEU A 168 10.51 -12.36 -8.44
N ASP A 169 11.34 -13.33 -8.05
CA ASP A 169 11.24 -14.70 -8.55
C ASP A 169 9.92 -15.38 -8.11
N PRO A 170 9.52 -16.48 -8.75
CA PRO A 170 8.23 -17.12 -8.47
C PRO A 170 8.06 -17.63 -7.03
N GLU A 171 9.13 -18.12 -6.40
CA GLU A 171 9.09 -18.64 -5.03
C GLU A 171 8.88 -17.49 -4.04
N THR A 172 9.73 -16.47 -4.12
CA THR A 172 9.60 -15.24 -3.32
C THR A 172 8.25 -14.56 -3.53
N SER A 173 7.75 -14.53 -4.77
CA SER A 173 6.43 -13.99 -5.10
C SER A 173 5.31 -14.71 -4.36
N ASN A 174 5.37 -16.06 -4.25
CA ASN A 174 4.39 -16.84 -3.50
C ASN A 174 4.42 -16.50 -1.99
N ASP A 175 5.59 -16.27 -1.43
CA ASP A 175 5.74 -15.91 -0.02
C ASP A 175 5.17 -14.52 0.27
N ILE A 176 5.42 -13.55 -0.61
CA ILE A 176 4.81 -12.21 -0.51
C ILE A 176 3.28 -12.30 -0.63
N MET A 177 2.76 -13.14 -1.54
CA MET A 177 1.32 -13.35 -1.66
C MET A 177 0.71 -13.95 -0.41
N ARG A 178 1.36 -14.94 0.22
CA ARG A 178 0.90 -15.50 1.50
C ARG A 178 0.84 -14.44 2.58
N LEU A 179 1.89 -13.61 2.71
CA LEU A 179 1.94 -12.53 3.69
C LEU A 179 0.78 -11.54 3.50
N LEU A 180 0.50 -11.11 2.26
CA LEU A 180 -0.65 -10.23 1.96
C LEU A 180 -2.00 -10.88 2.27
N LEU A 181 -2.15 -12.18 1.99
CA LEU A 181 -3.35 -12.93 2.34
C LEU A 181 -3.53 -13.04 3.85
N ASP A 182 -2.46 -13.23 4.61
CA ASP A 182 -2.54 -13.31 6.07
C ASP A 182 -2.87 -11.95 6.69
N ILE A 183 -2.39 -10.84 6.14
CA ILE A 183 -2.81 -9.48 6.47
C ILE A 183 -4.33 -9.31 6.25
N SER A 184 -4.86 -9.81 5.13
CA SER A 184 -6.30 -9.76 4.87
C SER A 184 -7.11 -10.63 5.84
N LYS A 185 -6.64 -11.86 6.14
CA LYS A 185 -7.27 -12.73 7.13
C LYS A 185 -7.28 -12.14 8.55
N ALA A 186 -6.29 -11.29 8.86
CA ALA A 186 -6.27 -10.52 10.09
C ALA A 186 -7.28 -9.34 10.12
N GLY A 187 -8.11 -9.21 9.09
CA GLY A 187 -9.21 -8.24 9.01
C GLY A 187 -8.89 -6.97 8.22
N LYS A 188 -7.69 -6.84 7.65
CA LYS A 188 -7.35 -5.70 6.79
C LYS A 188 -7.93 -5.87 5.39
N THR A 189 -8.37 -4.78 4.78
CA THR A 189 -8.75 -4.78 3.36
C THR A 189 -7.48 -4.68 2.51
N VAL A 190 -7.32 -5.56 1.53
CA VAL A 190 -6.16 -5.54 0.62
C VAL A 190 -6.64 -5.33 -0.81
N ILE A 191 -6.08 -4.33 -1.50
CA ILE A 191 -6.25 -4.13 -2.94
C ILE A 191 -4.91 -4.28 -3.62
N MET A 192 -4.78 -5.26 -4.47
CA MET A 192 -3.55 -5.57 -5.19
C MET A 192 -3.73 -5.35 -6.68
N ALA A 193 -2.99 -4.40 -7.24
CA ALA A 193 -2.88 -4.24 -8.69
C ALA A 193 -1.83 -5.21 -9.25
N THR A 194 -2.18 -5.94 -10.29
CA THR A 194 -1.26 -6.85 -10.97
C THR A 194 -1.63 -7.07 -12.44
N HIS A 195 -0.63 -7.34 -13.27
CA HIS A 195 -0.82 -7.83 -14.62
C HIS A 195 -0.65 -9.36 -14.73
N ASN A 196 -0.27 -10.02 -13.64
CA ASN A 196 -0.06 -11.48 -13.62
C ASN A 196 -1.35 -12.22 -13.28
N TYR A 197 -2.04 -12.70 -14.32
CA TYR A 197 -3.30 -13.47 -14.20
C TYR A 197 -3.13 -14.81 -13.50
N ASN A 198 -1.94 -15.38 -13.43
CA ASN A 198 -1.70 -16.68 -12.80
C ASN A 198 -1.82 -16.64 -11.27
N LEU A 199 -1.76 -15.46 -10.66
CA LEU A 199 -1.91 -15.30 -9.21
C LEU A 199 -3.34 -15.53 -8.72
N ILE A 200 -4.34 -15.47 -9.62
CA ILE A 200 -5.76 -15.58 -9.27
C ILE A 200 -6.22 -17.03 -9.15
N ASN A 201 -5.50 -17.94 -9.81
CA ASN A 201 -5.89 -19.35 -9.91
C ASN A 201 -5.26 -20.22 -8.80
N LYS A 202 -4.73 -19.61 -7.78
CA LYS A 202 -4.17 -20.25 -6.59
C LYS A 202 -4.95 -19.88 -5.33
#